data_766ef99cf267269c12e4f9b304f058e0
#
_entry.id   766ef99cf267269c12e4f9b304f058e0
#
_cell.length_a   1.000
_cell.length_b   1.000
_cell.length_c   1.000
_cell.angle_alpha   90.00
_cell.angle_beta   90.00
_cell.angle_gamma   90.00
#
_symmetry.space_group_name_H-M   'P 1'
#
loop_
_entity.id
_entity.type
_entity.pdbx_description
1 polymer ?
#
loop_
_entity_poly.entity_id
_entity_poly.type
_entity_poly.pdbx_seq_one_letter_code
_entity_poly.pdbx_strand_id
1 'polypeptide(L)'
;LLTQLACAYEFVLIDNRAYFYMDMTYKNVYAFMTKLTAKIELQDDFSSSTPVALIGEINMDSNVPAATGMTGVFTGNSVANIYTRKHLLYNVLASRYDYVDADTEEQIKQTDEFEEMPCYPNAGSIKTINGVIVVKFSD
;
A
#
# COMPACT_ATOMS: atom_id res chain seq x y z
N LEU A 1 6.42 45.49 -5.12
CA LEU A 1 6.69 44.69 -6.33
C LEU A 1 7.76 43.60 -6.06
N LEU A 2 8.97 43.95 -5.60
CA LEU A 2 10.04 42.99 -5.32
C LEU A 2 9.65 41.96 -4.28
N THR A 3 8.97 42.37 -3.21
CA THR A 3 8.47 41.45 -2.16
C THR A 3 7.44 40.45 -2.71
N GLN A 4 6.55 40.92 -3.59
CA GLN A 4 5.55 40.06 -4.21
C GLN A 4 6.19 39.03 -5.16
N LEU A 5 7.22 39.44 -5.92
CA LEU A 5 7.99 38.52 -6.77
C LEU A 5 8.75 37.49 -5.95
N ALA A 6 9.35 37.89 -4.82
CA ALA A 6 10.01 36.95 -3.92
C ALA A 6 9.02 35.95 -3.33
N CYS A 7 7.85 36.41 -2.86
CA CYS A 7 6.81 35.47 -2.36
C CYS A 7 6.33 34.53 -3.46
N ALA A 8 6.08 35.01 -4.67
CA ALA A 8 5.65 34.16 -5.79
C ALA A 8 6.72 33.09 -6.12
N TYR A 9 7.99 33.45 -6.10
CA TYR A 9 9.08 32.54 -6.34
C TYR A 9 9.15 31.44 -5.25
N GLU A 10 9.03 31.80 -3.97
CA GLU A 10 9.00 30.86 -2.87
C GLU A 10 7.81 29.88 -2.98
N PHE A 11 6.61 30.35 -3.33
CA PHE A 11 5.45 29.50 -3.58
C PHE A 11 5.72 28.47 -4.70
N VAL A 12 6.28 28.92 -5.82
CA VAL A 12 6.64 28.02 -6.93
C VAL A 12 7.64 26.95 -6.49
N LEU A 13 8.63 27.30 -5.67
CA LEU A 13 9.58 26.32 -5.15
C LEU A 13 8.92 25.30 -4.22
N ILE A 14 8.04 25.75 -3.33
CA ILE A 14 7.29 24.87 -2.43
C ILE A 14 6.40 23.92 -3.22
N ASP A 15 5.64 24.43 -4.18
CA ASP A 15 4.75 23.65 -5.02
C ASP A 15 5.52 22.61 -5.85
N ASN A 16 6.62 23.01 -6.48
CA ASN A 16 7.44 22.05 -7.24
C ASN A 16 8.01 20.93 -6.36
N ARG A 17 8.46 21.25 -5.16
CA ARG A 17 8.89 20.23 -4.19
C ARG A 17 7.75 19.31 -3.79
N ALA A 18 6.57 19.87 -3.52
CA ALA A 18 5.38 19.11 -3.18
C ALA A 18 5.01 18.10 -4.27
N TYR A 19 4.91 18.55 -5.51
CA TYR A 19 4.64 17.69 -6.66
C TYR A 19 5.70 16.63 -6.87
N PHE A 20 6.97 16.96 -6.72
CA PHE A 20 8.06 16.00 -6.82
C PHE A 20 7.95 14.89 -5.76
N TYR A 21 7.68 15.24 -4.51
CA TYR A 21 7.50 14.26 -3.44
C TYR A 21 6.25 13.40 -3.64
N MET A 22 5.14 13.99 -4.11
CA MET A 22 3.93 13.24 -4.47
C MET A 22 4.22 12.21 -5.56
N ASP A 23 4.89 12.61 -6.64
CA ASP A 23 5.26 11.73 -7.75
C ASP A 23 6.16 10.57 -7.29
N MET A 24 7.18 10.88 -6.49
CA MET A 24 8.07 9.86 -5.91
C MET A 24 7.32 8.90 -5.00
N THR A 25 6.46 9.42 -4.13
CA THR A 25 5.63 8.60 -3.24
C THR A 25 4.70 7.69 -4.02
N TYR A 26 4.01 8.23 -5.02
CA TYR A 26 3.12 7.44 -5.88
C TYR A 26 3.89 6.33 -6.61
N LYS A 27 5.05 6.63 -7.19
CA LYS A 27 5.89 5.65 -7.88
C LYS A 27 6.37 4.53 -6.95
N ASN A 28 6.73 4.87 -5.71
CA ASN A 28 7.15 3.88 -4.72
C ASN A 28 5.99 2.96 -4.33
N VAL A 29 4.80 3.52 -4.09
CA VAL A 29 3.60 2.72 -3.79
C VAL A 29 3.19 1.88 -4.98
N TYR A 30 3.23 2.42 -6.19
CA TYR A 30 2.95 1.67 -7.41
C TYR A 30 3.90 0.48 -7.58
N ALA A 31 5.20 0.70 -7.41
CA ALA A 31 6.20 -0.37 -7.49
C ALA A 31 6.00 -1.44 -6.40
N PHE A 32 5.66 -1.02 -5.18
CA PHE A 32 5.34 -1.93 -4.08
C PHE A 32 4.12 -2.79 -4.42
N MET A 33 3.02 -2.17 -4.85
CA MET A 33 1.79 -2.89 -5.19
C MET A 33 1.96 -3.81 -6.39
N THR A 34 2.76 -3.42 -7.38
CA THR A 34 3.08 -4.29 -8.53
C THR A 34 3.83 -5.56 -8.07
N LYS A 35 4.81 -5.41 -7.18
CA LYS A 35 5.53 -6.56 -6.61
C LYS A 35 4.61 -7.45 -5.76
N LEU A 36 3.72 -6.84 -5.00
CA LEU A 36 2.73 -7.56 -4.20
C LEU A 36 1.79 -8.38 -5.07
N THR A 37 1.20 -7.74 -6.09
CA THR A 37 0.33 -8.39 -7.07
C THR A 37 1.00 -9.60 -7.72
N ALA A 38 2.23 -9.42 -8.21
CA ALA A 38 2.98 -10.52 -8.80
C ALA A 38 3.21 -11.68 -7.82
N LYS A 39 3.47 -11.39 -6.54
CA LYS A 39 3.65 -12.44 -5.51
C LYS A 39 2.34 -13.15 -5.15
N ILE A 40 1.21 -12.45 -5.15
CA ILE A 40 -0.11 -13.06 -4.94
C ILE A 40 -0.44 -14.00 -6.10
N GLU A 41 -0.26 -13.53 -7.34
CA GLU A 41 -0.59 -14.28 -8.55
C GLU A 41 0.35 -15.47 -8.82
N LEU A 42 1.51 -15.50 -8.17
CA LEU A 42 2.46 -16.62 -8.21
C LEU A 42 2.20 -17.69 -7.13
N GLN A 43 1.18 -17.53 -6.29
CA GLN A 43 0.80 -18.59 -5.36
C GLN A 43 0.20 -19.79 -6.13
N ASP A 44 0.57 -21.00 -5.77
CA ASP A 44 0.14 -22.22 -6.45
C ASP A 44 -1.41 -22.37 -6.45
N ASP A 45 -2.06 -21.88 -5.40
CA ASP A 45 -3.52 -21.91 -5.22
C ASP A 45 -4.25 -20.72 -5.82
N PHE A 46 -3.54 -19.81 -6.50
CA PHE A 46 -4.15 -18.60 -7.08
C PHE A 46 -5.02 -18.93 -8.30
N SER A 47 -6.22 -18.43 -8.27
CA SER A 47 -7.13 -18.35 -9.42
C SER A 47 -7.88 -17.01 -9.39
N SER A 48 -8.49 -16.63 -10.51
CA SER A 48 -9.26 -15.38 -10.58
C SER A 48 -10.46 -15.31 -9.63
N SER A 49 -10.87 -16.45 -9.08
CA SER A 49 -11.97 -16.59 -8.10
C SER A 49 -11.48 -16.85 -6.68
N THR A 50 -10.16 -16.96 -6.45
CA THR A 50 -9.61 -17.19 -5.11
C THR A 50 -9.72 -15.89 -4.30
N PRO A 51 -10.40 -15.93 -3.14
CA PRO A 51 -10.53 -14.74 -2.30
C PRO A 51 -9.18 -14.33 -1.70
N VAL A 52 -9.02 -13.02 -1.53
CA VAL A 52 -7.78 -12.42 -1.01
C VAL A 52 -8.07 -11.58 0.23
N ALA A 53 -7.28 -11.77 1.28
CA ALA A 53 -7.27 -10.96 2.48
C ALA A 53 -5.96 -10.16 2.59
N LEU A 54 -6.07 -8.84 2.73
CA LEU A 54 -4.94 -7.92 2.90
C LEU A 54 -4.96 -7.38 4.34
N ILE A 55 -4.30 -8.08 5.26
CA ILE A 55 -4.42 -7.84 6.70
C ILE A 55 -3.25 -7.02 7.23
N GLY A 56 -3.56 -6.05 8.08
CA GLY A 56 -2.60 -5.15 8.71
C GLY A 56 -2.32 -3.87 7.92
N GLU A 57 -1.47 -3.03 8.47
CA GLU A 57 -1.09 -1.76 7.90
C GLU A 57 0.22 -1.90 7.09
N ILE A 58 0.24 -1.27 5.92
CA ILE A 58 1.45 -1.20 5.10
C ILE A 58 2.32 -0.08 5.65
N ASN A 59 3.44 -0.44 6.26
CA ASN A 59 4.45 0.54 6.63
C ASN A 59 5.41 0.74 5.45
N MET A 60 5.23 1.85 4.75
CA MET A 60 6.14 2.27 3.70
C MET A 60 7.19 3.19 4.31
N ASP A 61 8.34 2.63 4.68
CA ASP A 61 9.53 3.44 4.98
C ASP A 61 9.85 4.29 3.75
N SER A 62 9.34 5.51 3.74
CA SER A 62 9.62 6.43 2.67
C SER A 62 11.03 6.98 2.87
N ASN A 63 11.99 6.51 2.07
CA ASN A 63 13.28 7.19 1.89
C ASN A 63 13.13 8.56 1.21
N VAL A 64 11.90 8.98 1.00
CA VAL A 64 11.56 10.31 0.49
C VAL A 64 11.39 11.22 1.70
N PRO A 65 12.29 12.19 1.90
CA PRO A 65 12.19 13.11 3.04
C PRO A 65 10.82 13.80 3.03
N ALA A 66 10.14 13.81 4.18
CA ALA A 66 8.91 14.56 4.32
C ALA A 66 9.17 16.01 3.94
N ALA A 67 8.43 16.56 2.98
CA ALA A 67 8.52 17.97 2.66
C ALA A 67 8.09 18.76 3.89
N THR A 68 8.98 19.57 4.43
CA THR A 68 8.71 20.45 5.58
C THR A 68 7.50 21.32 5.26
N GLY A 69 6.44 21.22 6.04
CA GLY A 69 5.20 22.00 5.88
C GLY A 69 4.06 21.27 5.14
N MET A 70 4.28 20.06 4.64
CA MET A 70 3.19 19.24 4.08
C MET A 70 2.64 18.30 5.15
N THR A 71 1.36 18.41 5.43
CA THR A 71 0.66 17.48 6.31
C THR A 71 0.49 16.12 5.63
N GLY A 72 0.56 15.03 6.40
CA GLY A 72 0.70 13.63 6.03
C GLY A 72 -0.20 12.99 4.96
N VAL A 73 -0.99 13.79 4.23
CA VAL A 73 -1.87 13.29 3.16
C VAL A 73 -1.11 12.67 1.98
N PHE A 74 0.15 13.05 1.80
CA PHE A 74 0.98 12.61 0.68
C PHE A 74 2.15 11.70 1.09
N THR A 75 2.07 11.06 2.25
CA THR A 75 3.04 10.04 2.66
C THR A 75 2.73 8.69 2.00
N GLY A 76 3.74 7.84 1.87
CA GLY A 76 3.55 6.48 1.34
C GLY A 76 2.48 5.70 2.10
N ASN A 77 2.43 5.84 3.41
CA ASN A 77 1.43 5.22 4.28
C ASN A 77 0.01 5.74 4.00
N SER A 78 -0.17 7.03 3.68
CA SER A 78 -1.48 7.58 3.32
C SER A 78 -1.98 7.04 1.99
N VAL A 79 -1.09 6.88 1.00
CA VAL A 79 -1.45 6.37 -0.33
C VAL A 79 -1.71 4.87 -0.29
N ALA A 80 -1.01 4.12 0.57
CA ALA A 80 -1.15 2.67 0.72
C ALA A 80 -2.09 2.23 1.86
N ASN A 81 -2.89 3.13 2.41
CA ASN A 81 -3.79 2.82 3.51
C ASN A 81 -4.93 1.87 3.09
N ILE A 82 -5.67 1.37 4.07
CA ILE A 82 -6.72 0.36 3.88
C ILE A 82 -7.81 0.78 2.87
N TYR A 83 -8.08 2.08 2.72
CA TYR A 83 -9.10 2.59 1.80
C TYR A 83 -8.58 2.73 0.37
N THR A 84 -7.32 3.11 0.21
CA THR A 84 -6.74 3.41 -1.11
C THR A 84 -6.10 2.20 -1.77
N ARG A 85 -5.59 1.22 -1.01
CA ARG A 85 -4.91 0.04 -1.57
C ARG A 85 -5.80 -0.80 -2.49
N LYS A 86 -7.06 -1.06 -2.11
CA LYS A 86 -8.02 -1.79 -2.95
C LYS A 86 -8.32 -1.01 -4.23
N HIS A 87 -8.50 0.31 -4.13
CA HIS A 87 -8.71 1.19 -5.28
C HIS A 87 -7.51 1.18 -6.24
N LEU A 88 -6.29 1.24 -5.71
CA LEU A 88 -5.07 1.23 -6.50
C LEU A 88 -4.87 -0.11 -7.22
N LEU A 89 -5.09 -1.23 -6.52
CA LEU A 89 -5.04 -2.56 -7.12
C LEU A 89 -6.09 -2.70 -8.24
N TYR A 90 -7.34 -2.33 -7.97
CA TYR A 90 -8.43 -2.49 -8.92
C TYR A 90 -8.34 -1.55 -10.13
N ASN A 91 -8.16 -0.24 -9.90
CA ASN A 91 -8.27 0.77 -10.96
C ASN A 91 -6.96 1.09 -11.66
N VAL A 92 -5.82 0.92 -10.98
CA VAL A 92 -4.51 1.26 -11.54
C VAL A 92 -3.78 0.04 -12.05
N LEU A 93 -3.77 -1.06 -11.28
CA LEU A 93 -3.09 -2.29 -11.64
C LEU A 93 -4.00 -3.31 -12.35
N ALA A 94 -5.30 -3.00 -12.48
CA ALA A 94 -6.32 -3.88 -13.06
C ALA A 94 -6.41 -5.27 -12.39
N SER A 95 -5.91 -5.42 -11.17
CA SER A 95 -5.95 -6.65 -10.39
C SER A 95 -7.28 -6.74 -9.65
N ARG A 96 -8.18 -7.56 -10.20
CA ARG A 96 -9.55 -7.74 -9.69
C ARG A 96 -9.59 -8.94 -8.75
N TYR A 97 -9.25 -8.71 -7.49
CA TYR A 97 -9.37 -9.73 -6.46
C TYR A 97 -10.76 -9.72 -5.84
N ASP A 98 -11.25 -10.91 -5.50
CA ASP A 98 -12.41 -11.07 -4.63
C ASP A 98 -11.92 -10.92 -3.18
N TYR A 99 -12.30 -9.81 -2.53
CA TYR A 99 -11.85 -9.53 -1.16
C TYR A 99 -12.84 -10.12 -0.16
N VAL A 100 -12.29 -10.78 0.86
CA VAL A 100 -13.09 -11.28 1.98
C VAL A 100 -13.75 -10.14 2.77
N ASP A 101 -14.81 -10.45 3.47
CA ASP A 101 -15.47 -9.55 4.40
C ASP A 101 -14.70 -9.41 5.73
N ALA A 102 -15.13 -8.47 6.56
CA ALA A 102 -14.47 -8.18 7.83
C ALA A 102 -14.57 -9.35 8.84
N ASP A 103 -15.67 -10.10 8.80
CA ASP A 103 -15.87 -11.24 9.70
C ASP A 103 -14.92 -12.37 9.35
N THR A 104 -14.70 -12.64 8.07
CA THR A 104 -13.72 -13.61 7.58
C THR A 104 -12.29 -13.17 7.87
N GLU A 105 -11.96 -11.87 7.69
CA GLU A 105 -10.66 -11.33 8.09
C GLU A 105 -10.39 -11.56 9.58
N GLU A 106 -11.39 -11.34 10.44
CA GLU A 106 -11.24 -11.52 11.88
C GLU A 106 -11.08 -13.00 12.27
N GLN A 107 -11.79 -13.91 11.61
CA GLN A 107 -11.60 -15.35 11.81
C GLN A 107 -10.20 -15.80 11.40
N ILE A 108 -9.66 -15.27 10.29
CA ILE A 108 -8.30 -15.60 9.84
C ILE A 108 -7.27 -15.12 10.86
N LYS A 109 -7.42 -13.92 11.42
CA LYS A 109 -6.51 -13.37 12.44
C LYS A 109 -6.43 -14.22 13.71
N GLN A 110 -7.49 -14.98 14.02
CA GLN A 110 -7.55 -15.84 15.19
C GLN A 110 -6.94 -17.23 14.96
N THR A 111 -6.39 -17.51 13.78
CA THR A 111 -5.75 -18.80 13.47
C THR A 111 -4.28 -18.79 13.89
N ASP A 112 -3.80 -19.91 14.42
CA ASP A 112 -2.37 -20.10 14.75
C ASP A 112 -1.49 -19.90 13.50
N GLU A 113 -1.99 -20.32 12.34
CA GLU A 113 -1.29 -20.16 11.06
C GLU A 113 -1.04 -18.71 10.71
N PHE A 114 -2.00 -17.79 10.98
CA PHE A 114 -1.82 -16.36 10.78
C PHE A 114 -0.88 -15.75 11.81
N GLU A 115 -0.98 -16.17 13.07
CA GLU A 115 -0.10 -15.67 14.14
C GLU A 115 1.36 -15.95 13.84
N GLU A 116 1.68 -17.16 13.34
CA GLU A 116 3.03 -17.57 12.97
C GLU A 116 3.54 -16.96 11.65
N MET A 117 2.68 -16.33 10.85
CA MET A 117 3.10 -15.70 9.60
C MET A 117 4.01 -14.49 9.84
N PRO A 118 5.15 -14.40 9.14
CA PRO A 118 5.95 -13.18 9.14
C PRO A 118 5.23 -12.07 8.35
N CYS A 119 5.55 -10.82 8.68
CA CYS A 119 5.03 -9.67 7.94
C CYS A 119 5.71 -9.51 6.57
N TYR A 120 4.96 -9.05 5.58
CA TYR A 120 5.48 -8.70 4.27
C TYR A 120 6.56 -7.60 4.37
N PRO A 121 7.70 -7.72 3.65
CA PRO A 121 7.93 -8.54 2.46
C PRO A 121 8.64 -9.88 2.70
N ASN A 122 8.74 -10.36 3.92
CA ASN A 122 9.47 -11.58 4.26
C ASN A 122 8.86 -12.83 3.57
N ALA A 123 9.69 -13.85 3.38
CA ALA A 123 9.21 -15.13 2.84
C ALA A 123 8.17 -15.75 3.79
N GLY A 124 7.07 -16.25 3.24
CA GLY A 124 5.97 -16.80 4.03
C GLY A 124 4.93 -15.79 4.53
N SER A 125 5.06 -14.50 4.18
CA SER A 125 4.07 -13.46 4.49
C SER A 125 2.82 -13.50 3.60
N ILE A 126 2.82 -14.38 2.61
CA ILE A 126 1.68 -14.67 1.75
C ILE A 126 1.46 -16.18 1.82
N LYS A 127 0.29 -16.59 2.29
CA LYS A 127 -0.11 -18.01 2.42
C LYS A 127 -1.59 -18.17 2.14
N THR A 128 -1.98 -19.39 1.75
CA THR A 128 -3.39 -19.77 1.67
C THR A 128 -3.84 -20.33 3.01
N ILE A 129 -4.79 -19.68 3.66
CA ILE A 129 -5.42 -20.10 4.91
C ILE A 129 -6.92 -20.28 4.64
N ASN A 130 -7.45 -21.48 4.90
CA ASN A 130 -8.86 -21.81 4.68
C ASN A 130 -9.38 -21.47 3.26
N GLY A 131 -8.53 -21.61 2.24
CA GLY A 131 -8.89 -21.29 0.85
C GLY A 131 -8.85 -19.80 0.50
N VAL A 132 -8.35 -18.95 1.38
CA VAL A 132 -8.14 -17.52 1.20
C VAL A 132 -6.65 -17.24 1.07
N ILE A 133 -6.22 -16.50 0.06
CA ILE A 133 -4.85 -16.01 -0.01
C ILE A 133 -4.70 -14.81 0.93
N VAL A 134 -3.93 -15.01 1.99
CA VAL A 134 -3.72 -14.03 3.05
C VAL A 134 -2.37 -13.36 2.88
N VAL A 135 -2.37 -12.03 2.92
CA VAL A 135 -1.16 -11.21 3.01
C VAL A 135 -1.12 -10.52 4.36
N LYS A 136 -0.09 -10.81 5.16
CA LYS A 136 0.12 -10.17 6.47
C LYS A 136 1.09 -9.00 6.33
N PHE A 137 0.63 -7.77 6.59
CA PHE A 137 1.48 -6.57 6.56
C PHE A 137 2.00 -6.16 7.94
N SER A 138 1.19 -6.32 8.96
CA SER A 138 1.55 -6.08 10.36
C SER A 138 0.74 -6.99 11.28
N ASP A 139 1.13 -7.05 12.53
CA ASP A 139 0.39 -7.72 13.59
C ASP A 139 -0.83 -6.91 14.00
#